data_fe64274d9fab705e5dc5246fb883e4dc
#
_entry.id   fe64274d9fab705e5dc5246fb883e4dc
#
_cell.length_a   1.000
_cell.length_b   1.000
_cell.length_c   1.000
_cell.angle_alpha   90.00
_cell.angle_beta   90.00
_cell.angle_gamma   90.00
#
_symmetry.space_group_name_H-M   'P 1'
#
loop_
_entity.id
_entity.type
_entity.pdbx_description
1 polymer ?
#
loop_
_entity_poly.entity_id
_entity_poly.type
_entity_poly.pdbx_seq_one_letter_code
_entity_poly.pdbx_strand_id
1 'polypeptide(L)'
;MNRTLRKCCAALLAILAVYAAPAAEKTVYLKDFLAPGAAGTDAVPAVRAALEHCAEVGASRLVLPGGRLRMRPDRAVEKYQFISNNDESLKRIAFDLVGMRDFEIDGNGTELLFTGFISPFSLEDCENITVRDLTIDFTRTFNSEGTVVAKGDGWLEIEFPEDYLCDIVNGCLRFRDAEGTVYPFSNLLEFDAVRREPAFRATDYWLSNRTIPAEKCANGNIRILRKDLTATVGNVMVFGAAARYNPGFTLADCRGVAIRDVNLYHCGGMGVIAQRSRDIELRKLVIVPSPGKGRMISITADATHYVNCGGYIRMIDCTFENQKDDATNIHGLYMAVEKVGGPDKLLLRWRNSGQYGVDFIVPGMTLELVDNNNVETYARRTVKSVRRLNKVYTEVTFTEPLPDGVEPMHVVAADDEYPEVLIKGCRMRGNRARGLLLGSRNRMVIEDNYFHIAGAAILIEGDANYWYEQSGVRDVVIRRNLFENGNYGSPGWGSACIAVGSGIPDRETSRYHRNIRVEGNTFRVFDPRIVNLYCVDGFVFTQDNVIEYTDDYPVLSGEKRNFITRNCDNIVIEKEQTDK
;
A
#
# COMPACT_ATOMS: atom_id res chain seq x y z
N MET A 1 77.10 -5.26 -38.98
CA MET A 1 77.82 -5.31 -37.69
C MET A 1 77.20 -4.26 -36.76
N ASN A 2 76.87 -4.66 -35.61
CA ASN A 2 76.34 -4.01 -34.45
C ASN A 2 74.83 -4.07 -34.19
N ARG A 3 74.55 -5.02 -33.30
CA ARG A 3 73.32 -5.18 -32.56
C ARG A 3 73.20 -4.13 -31.45
N THR A 4 72.12 -3.46 -31.36
CA THR A 4 71.78 -2.65 -30.19
C THR A 4 70.59 -3.28 -29.47
N LEU A 5 70.80 -3.71 -28.25
CA LEU A 5 69.82 -4.27 -27.34
C LEU A 5 68.76 -3.23 -26.98
N ARG A 6 67.50 -3.57 -27.16
CA ARG A 6 66.38 -2.87 -26.52
C ARG A 6 66.12 -3.50 -25.13
N LYS A 7 66.35 -2.73 -24.09
CA LYS A 7 65.95 -3.06 -22.73
C LYS A 7 64.47 -2.76 -22.60
N CYS A 8 63.63 -3.81 -22.40
CA CYS A 8 62.24 -3.65 -21.95
C CYS A 8 62.26 -3.36 -20.44
N CYS A 9 61.85 -2.15 -20.05
CA CYS A 9 61.43 -1.89 -18.67
C CYS A 9 59.94 -2.31 -18.54
N ALA A 10 59.71 -3.46 -17.93
CA ALA A 10 58.36 -3.82 -17.45
C ALA A 10 58.11 -3.07 -16.14
N ALA A 11 57.25 -2.06 -16.18
CA ALA A 11 56.72 -1.44 -14.98
C ALA A 11 55.64 -2.36 -14.41
N LEU A 12 55.89 -3.05 -13.31
CA LEU A 12 54.89 -3.67 -12.47
C LEU A 12 54.06 -2.58 -11.79
N LEU A 13 52.87 -2.33 -12.27
CA LEU A 13 51.83 -1.66 -11.50
C LEU A 13 51.30 -2.65 -10.46
N ALA A 14 51.78 -2.56 -9.24
CA ALA A 14 51.13 -3.20 -8.09
C ALA A 14 49.87 -2.39 -7.76
N ILE A 15 48.72 -2.96 -8.15
CA ILE A 15 47.41 -2.50 -7.66
C ILE A 15 47.33 -2.92 -6.19
N LEU A 16 47.64 -2.01 -5.28
CA LEU A 16 47.29 -2.13 -3.87
C LEU A 16 45.76 -2.04 -3.78
N ALA A 17 45.09 -3.17 -3.79
CA ALA A 17 43.75 -3.26 -3.28
C ALA A 17 43.83 -2.98 -1.77
N VAL A 18 43.54 -1.75 -1.38
CA VAL A 18 43.33 -1.40 0.01
C VAL A 18 42.01 -2.13 0.37
N TYR A 19 42.13 -3.29 0.96
CA TYR A 19 41.05 -3.88 1.74
C TYR A 19 40.82 -2.92 2.91
N ALA A 20 39.89 -1.99 2.79
CA ALA A 20 39.38 -1.27 3.94
C ALA A 20 38.82 -2.35 4.89
N ALA A 21 39.45 -2.52 6.05
CA ALA A 21 38.87 -3.30 7.11
C ALA A 21 37.44 -2.75 7.32
N PRO A 22 36.41 -3.62 7.50
CA PRO A 22 35.09 -3.14 7.80
C PRO A 22 35.20 -2.18 8.98
N ALA A 23 34.71 -0.95 8.84
CA ALA A 23 34.69 0.03 9.91
C ALA A 23 34.04 -0.66 11.12
N ALA A 24 34.69 -0.51 12.31
CA ALA A 24 34.17 -1.12 13.53
C ALA A 24 32.70 -0.70 13.69
N GLU A 25 31.81 -1.68 13.87
CA GLU A 25 30.37 -1.48 13.98
C GLU A 25 30.09 -0.54 15.16
N LYS A 26 29.71 0.70 14.87
CA LYS A 26 29.48 1.71 15.88
C LYS A 26 28.01 1.70 16.27
N THR A 27 27.73 1.25 17.47
CA THR A 27 26.38 1.15 18.03
C THR A 27 26.10 2.34 18.96
N VAL A 28 24.94 2.97 18.75
CA VAL A 28 24.37 4.01 19.61
C VAL A 28 23.16 3.42 20.34
N TYR A 29 22.97 3.79 21.60
CA TYR A 29 21.85 3.33 22.41
C TYR A 29 20.91 4.50 22.71
N LEU A 30 19.63 4.37 22.34
CA LEU A 30 18.63 5.43 22.60
C LEU A 30 18.48 5.75 24.09
N LYS A 31 18.71 4.77 24.98
CA LYS A 31 18.65 4.98 26.44
C LYS A 31 19.58 6.10 26.93
N ASP A 32 20.69 6.36 26.24
CA ASP A 32 21.68 7.37 26.62
C ASP A 32 21.20 8.80 26.32
N PHE A 33 20.12 8.94 25.55
CA PHE A 33 19.44 10.21 25.21
C PHE A 33 18.14 10.43 25.98
N LEU A 34 17.62 9.40 26.66
CA LEU A 34 16.43 9.51 27.47
C LEU A 34 16.74 10.19 28.81
N ALA A 35 15.89 11.15 29.22
CA ALA A 35 16.04 11.76 30.52
C ALA A 35 15.87 10.73 31.66
N PRO A 36 16.63 10.83 32.76
CA PRO A 36 16.43 9.97 33.93
C PRO A 36 14.98 10.04 34.42
N GLY A 37 14.35 8.89 34.65
CA GLY A 37 12.94 8.83 35.06
C GLY A 37 11.91 9.09 33.96
N ALA A 38 12.31 9.06 32.70
CA ALA A 38 11.48 9.37 31.51
C ALA A 38 10.38 8.35 31.21
N ALA A 39 10.16 7.34 32.07
CA ALA A 39 9.04 6.42 31.92
C ALA A 39 7.71 7.22 31.87
N GLY A 40 7.08 7.26 30.69
CA GLY A 40 5.83 8.00 30.46
C GLY A 40 5.98 9.41 29.87
N THR A 41 7.19 9.92 29.67
CA THR A 41 7.43 11.17 28.91
C THR A 41 7.51 10.91 27.41
N ASP A 42 7.42 11.97 26.61
CA ASP A 42 7.58 11.91 25.15
C ASP A 42 9.04 11.59 24.76
N ALA A 43 9.24 10.47 24.07
CA ALA A 43 10.57 10.03 23.63
C ALA A 43 11.00 10.61 22.27
N VAL A 44 10.14 11.30 21.53
CA VAL A 44 10.45 11.84 20.19
C VAL A 44 11.70 12.74 20.19
N PRO A 45 11.91 13.66 21.15
CA PRO A 45 13.12 14.46 21.19
C PRO A 45 14.41 13.64 21.39
N ALA A 46 14.35 12.56 22.18
CA ALA A 46 15.48 11.67 22.39
C ALA A 46 15.79 10.86 21.12
N VAL A 47 14.76 10.39 20.41
CA VAL A 47 14.92 9.72 19.11
C VAL A 47 15.60 10.64 18.10
N ARG A 48 15.14 11.89 17.99
CA ARG A 48 15.76 12.87 17.08
C ARG A 48 17.23 13.10 17.42
N ALA A 49 17.55 13.38 18.68
CA ALA A 49 18.93 13.60 19.12
C ALA A 49 19.82 12.36 18.88
N ALA A 50 19.30 11.16 19.10
CA ALA A 50 20.03 9.93 18.83
C ALA A 50 20.30 9.72 17.33
N LEU A 51 19.33 9.99 16.46
CA LEU A 51 19.50 9.89 14.99
C LEU A 51 20.49 10.94 14.47
N GLU A 52 20.41 12.19 14.94
CA GLU A 52 21.39 13.24 14.64
C GLU A 52 22.80 12.80 15.05
N HIS A 53 22.95 12.26 16.25
CA HIS A 53 24.23 11.74 16.73
C HIS A 53 24.71 10.54 15.90
N CYS A 54 23.82 9.61 15.52
CA CYS A 54 24.17 8.48 14.65
C CYS A 54 24.77 8.99 13.31
N ALA A 55 24.15 9.99 12.71
CA ALA A 55 24.65 10.60 11.47
C ALA A 55 26.02 11.30 11.66
N GLU A 56 26.17 12.06 12.73
CA GLU A 56 27.44 12.76 13.05
C GLU A 56 28.63 11.81 13.24
N VAL A 57 28.41 10.69 13.91
CA VAL A 57 29.48 9.75 14.26
C VAL A 57 29.64 8.61 13.26
N GLY A 58 28.75 8.51 12.23
CA GLY A 58 28.74 7.41 11.29
C GLY A 58 28.41 6.08 11.97
N ALA A 59 27.37 6.04 12.81
CA ALA A 59 26.94 4.82 13.46
C ALA A 59 26.27 3.89 12.45
N SER A 60 26.46 2.57 12.61
CA SER A 60 25.80 1.53 11.81
C SER A 60 24.52 0.99 12.47
N ARG A 61 24.31 1.29 13.77
CA ARG A 61 23.16 0.78 14.51
C ARG A 61 22.67 1.74 15.60
N LEU A 62 21.34 1.88 15.71
CA LEU A 62 20.65 2.46 16.86
C LEU A 62 19.84 1.35 17.57
N VAL A 63 20.11 1.12 18.85
CA VAL A 63 19.41 0.15 19.68
C VAL A 63 18.41 0.85 20.60
N LEU A 64 17.15 0.46 20.52
CA LEU A 64 16.10 0.95 21.41
C LEU A 64 16.16 0.24 22.78
N PRO A 65 15.59 0.84 23.85
CA PRO A 65 15.84 0.38 25.22
C PRO A 65 15.08 -0.87 25.65
N GLY A 66 14.12 -1.35 24.83
CA GLY A 66 13.10 -2.31 25.28
C GLY A 66 11.96 -1.63 26.06
N GLY A 67 10.92 -2.40 26.39
CA GLY A 67 9.74 -1.88 27.08
C GLY A 67 8.91 -0.92 26.23
N ARG A 68 8.22 0.04 26.86
CA ARG A 68 7.30 0.95 26.17
C ARG A 68 7.82 2.38 26.15
N LEU A 69 7.86 2.98 24.97
CA LEU A 69 8.13 4.40 24.75
C LEU A 69 6.86 5.13 24.29
N ARG A 70 6.59 6.28 24.88
CA ARG A 70 5.49 7.16 24.42
C ARG A 70 6.02 8.13 23.37
N MET A 71 5.25 8.29 22.28
CA MET A 71 5.62 9.08 21.11
C MET A 71 4.52 10.12 20.85
N ARG A 72 4.86 11.42 20.92
CA ARG A 72 3.92 12.53 20.76
C ARG A 72 4.28 13.44 19.60
N PRO A 73 3.28 14.10 18.96
CA PRO A 73 3.53 14.95 17.80
C PRO A 73 4.18 16.31 18.13
N ASP A 74 4.10 16.79 19.39
CA ASP A 74 4.37 18.17 19.74
C ASP A 74 5.80 18.63 19.43
N ARG A 75 6.76 17.70 19.47
CA ARG A 75 8.18 17.96 19.22
C ARG A 75 8.77 17.09 18.13
N ALA A 76 7.93 16.51 17.30
CA ALA A 76 8.33 15.74 16.12
C ALA A 76 8.90 16.64 15.01
N VAL A 77 9.67 16.07 14.11
CA VAL A 77 10.12 16.76 12.89
C VAL A 77 8.92 17.05 12.01
N GLU A 78 8.82 18.28 11.50
CA GLU A 78 7.76 18.67 10.57
C GLU A 78 8.30 18.78 9.14
N LYS A 79 7.67 18.05 8.20
CA LYS A 79 7.97 18.09 6.77
C LYS A 79 6.70 18.12 5.95
N TYR A 80 6.68 18.91 4.88
CA TYR A 80 5.63 18.80 3.87
C TYR A 80 6.00 17.70 2.88
N GLN A 81 5.19 16.63 2.82
CA GLN A 81 5.45 15.47 1.96
C GLN A 81 4.33 15.27 0.95
N PHE A 82 4.73 14.95 -0.29
CA PHE A 82 3.85 14.47 -1.34
C PHE A 82 3.97 12.95 -1.43
N ILE A 83 2.95 12.27 -0.93
CA ILE A 83 2.91 10.81 -0.91
C ILE A 83 1.75 10.37 -1.79
N SER A 84 2.03 9.48 -2.74
CA SER A 84 1.02 8.92 -3.66
C SER A 84 -0.15 8.30 -2.87
N ASN A 85 -1.37 8.57 -3.32
CA ASN A 85 -2.62 8.12 -2.70
C ASN A 85 -2.76 8.47 -1.20
N ASN A 86 -1.99 9.47 -0.75
CA ASN A 86 -2.16 10.13 0.53
C ASN A 86 -2.52 11.60 0.30
N ASP A 87 -3.18 12.18 1.30
CA ASP A 87 -3.42 13.62 1.25
C ASP A 87 -2.10 14.38 1.42
N GLU A 88 -1.82 15.33 0.54
CA GLU A 88 -0.68 16.23 0.70
C GLU A 88 -0.81 16.99 2.02
N SER A 89 0.22 16.97 2.84
CA SER A 89 0.13 17.63 4.14
C SER A 89 1.49 17.81 4.82
N LEU A 90 1.50 18.69 5.80
CA LEU A 90 2.55 18.75 6.80
C LEU A 90 2.50 17.45 7.63
N LYS A 91 3.57 16.67 7.60
CA LYS A 91 3.75 15.45 8.39
C LYS A 91 4.58 15.76 9.63
N ARG A 92 4.17 15.18 10.77
CA ARG A 92 4.98 15.11 11.99
C ARG A 92 5.57 13.73 12.06
N ILE A 93 6.89 13.63 12.16
CA ILE A 93 7.63 12.39 11.98
C ILE A 93 8.45 12.10 13.24
N ALA A 94 8.33 10.87 13.75
CA ALA A 94 9.08 10.45 14.94
C ALA A 94 10.51 9.99 14.60
N PHE A 95 10.64 9.07 13.63
CA PHE A 95 11.92 8.58 13.12
C PHE A 95 12.10 9.12 11.70
N ASP A 96 12.87 10.21 11.57
CA ASP A 96 13.15 10.87 10.30
C ASP A 96 14.57 10.55 9.84
N LEU A 97 14.71 9.64 8.88
CA LEU A 97 15.98 9.21 8.31
C LEU A 97 16.13 9.83 6.92
N VAL A 98 17.17 10.62 6.73
CA VAL A 98 17.49 11.27 5.46
C VAL A 98 18.93 10.98 5.06
N GLY A 99 19.13 10.42 3.87
CA GLY A 99 20.46 10.14 3.32
C GLY A 99 21.30 9.14 4.13
N MET A 100 20.68 8.39 5.04
CA MET A 100 21.39 7.39 5.85
C MET A 100 21.73 6.15 5.02
N ARG A 101 22.90 5.56 5.33
CA ARG A 101 23.43 4.41 4.60
C ARG A 101 23.95 3.35 5.56
N ASP A 102 23.75 2.05 5.20
CA ASP A 102 24.25 0.90 5.96
C ASP A 102 23.88 0.98 7.45
N PHE A 103 22.59 1.24 7.73
CA PHE A 103 22.11 1.55 9.08
C PHE A 103 20.98 0.65 9.54
N GLU A 104 21.04 0.22 10.80
CA GLU A 104 20.01 -0.61 11.43
C GLU A 104 19.37 0.12 12.63
N ILE A 105 18.04 0.09 12.69
CA ILE A 105 17.27 0.37 13.91
C ILE A 105 16.87 -0.98 14.51
N ASP A 106 17.50 -1.33 15.62
CA ASP A 106 17.20 -2.51 16.42
C ASP A 106 16.20 -2.14 17.52
N GLY A 107 14.96 -2.55 17.34
CA GLY A 107 13.89 -2.27 18.29
C GLY A 107 14.07 -2.95 19.65
N ASN A 108 14.81 -4.07 19.73
CA ASN A 108 15.06 -4.81 20.97
C ASN A 108 13.76 -5.07 21.75
N GLY A 109 12.68 -5.43 21.03
CA GLY A 109 11.36 -5.65 21.61
C GLY A 109 10.63 -4.40 22.12
N THR A 110 11.06 -3.19 21.74
CA THR A 110 10.40 -1.95 22.18
C THR A 110 9.00 -1.82 21.58
N GLU A 111 8.04 -1.44 22.41
CA GLU A 111 6.72 -0.95 22.00
C GLU A 111 6.74 0.58 21.87
N LEU A 112 6.53 1.09 20.67
CA LEU A 112 6.35 2.51 20.36
C LEU A 112 4.87 2.83 20.41
N LEU A 113 4.41 3.50 21.49
CA LEU A 113 3.00 3.87 21.68
C LEU A 113 2.80 5.33 21.28
N PHE A 114 2.17 5.54 20.15
CA PHE A 114 1.90 6.85 19.56
C PHE A 114 0.57 7.47 20.06
N THR A 115 0.52 8.79 20.09
CA THR A 115 -0.69 9.57 20.41
C THR A 115 -0.87 10.67 19.38
N GLY A 116 -2.08 10.84 18.85
CA GLY A 116 -2.42 11.93 17.92
C GLY A 116 -1.86 11.73 16.49
N PHE A 117 -1.78 12.83 15.73
CA PHE A 117 -1.42 12.83 14.33
C PHE A 117 0.11 12.89 14.15
N ILE A 118 0.74 11.74 14.11
CA ILE A 118 2.20 11.56 13.94
C ILE A 118 2.47 10.33 13.09
N SER A 119 3.47 10.40 12.20
CA SER A 119 3.96 9.29 11.38
C SER A 119 5.14 8.63 12.08
N PRO A 120 5.14 7.31 12.28
CA PRO A 120 6.23 6.60 12.93
C PRO A 120 7.58 6.76 12.21
N PHE A 121 7.67 6.41 10.92
CA PHE A 121 8.93 6.38 10.18
C PHE A 121 8.82 7.09 8.83
N SER A 122 9.84 7.88 8.50
CA SER A 122 10.09 8.42 7.15
C SER A 122 11.54 8.20 6.77
N LEU A 123 11.77 7.54 5.63
CA LEU A 123 13.06 7.28 5.03
C LEU A 123 13.12 7.98 3.68
N GLU A 124 14.08 8.89 3.50
CA GLU A 124 14.29 9.65 2.27
C GLU A 124 15.75 9.52 1.80
N ASP A 125 15.97 9.16 0.53
CA ASP A 125 17.33 9.00 -0.06
C ASP A 125 18.24 8.08 0.78
N CYS A 126 17.68 7.02 1.34
CA CYS A 126 18.41 6.08 2.21
C CYS A 126 18.87 4.83 1.44
N GLU A 127 19.97 4.21 1.89
CA GLU A 127 20.50 2.99 1.28
C GLU A 127 20.89 1.96 2.34
N ASN A 128 20.49 0.69 2.13
CA ASN A 128 20.76 -0.45 3.02
C ASN A 128 20.29 -0.20 4.46
N ILE A 129 18.99 0.07 4.63
CA ILE A 129 18.39 0.32 5.95
C ILE A 129 17.64 -0.91 6.42
N THR A 130 17.85 -1.27 7.67
CA THR A 130 17.06 -2.32 8.36
C THR A 130 16.32 -1.72 9.56
N VAL A 131 15.01 -2.00 9.67
CA VAL A 131 14.22 -1.74 10.88
C VAL A 131 13.66 -3.06 11.36
N ARG A 132 13.93 -3.44 12.61
CA ARG A 132 13.52 -4.73 13.12
C ARG A 132 13.15 -4.75 14.60
N ASP A 133 12.43 -5.82 14.99
CA ASP A 133 12.17 -6.22 16.37
C ASP A 133 11.51 -5.12 17.23
N LEU A 134 10.39 -4.56 16.74
CA LEU A 134 9.62 -3.54 17.45
C LEU A 134 8.12 -3.68 17.21
N THR A 135 7.35 -3.04 18.08
CA THR A 135 5.90 -2.92 17.97
C THR A 135 5.50 -1.44 17.86
N ILE A 136 4.62 -1.13 16.93
CA ILE A 136 4.00 0.19 16.75
C ILE A 136 2.52 0.08 17.06
N ASP A 137 2.03 0.90 17.98
CA ASP A 137 0.61 1.02 18.27
C ASP A 137 0.24 2.47 18.61
N PHE A 138 -1.06 2.75 18.66
CA PHE A 138 -1.61 4.06 19.00
C PHE A 138 -2.53 3.96 20.22
N THR A 139 -2.53 4.99 21.05
CA THR A 139 -3.45 5.08 22.20
C THR A 139 -4.90 5.10 21.73
N ARG A 140 -5.19 5.76 20.61
CA ARG A 140 -6.48 5.83 19.93
C ARG A 140 -6.27 5.63 18.43
N THR A 141 -7.15 4.85 17.78
CA THR A 141 -7.12 4.68 16.32
C THR A 141 -7.70 5.90 15.62
N PHE A 142 -7.28 6.12 14.36
CA PHE A 142 -7.84 7.18 13.50
C PHE A 142 -9.28 6.86 13.06
N ASN A 143 -9.64 5.60 12.99
CA ASN A 143 -11.03 5.15 12.86
C ASN A 143 -11.72 5.19 14.22
N SER A 144 -13.04 5.29 14.23
CA SER A 144 -13.83 5.15 15.46
C SER A 144 -14.80 3.99 15.28
N GLU A 145 -14.98 3.19 16.31
CA GLU A 145 -15.72 1.93 16.26
C GLU A 145 -16.75 1.90 17.39
N GLY A 146 -17.96 1.43 17.08
CA GLY A 146 -18.99 1.28 18.09
C GLY A 146 -19.95 0.16 17.75
N THR A 147 -20.50 -0.47 18.80
CA THR A 147 -21.44 -1.58 18.68
C THR A 147 -22.85 -1.07 18.39
N VAL A 148 -23.51 -1.62 17.38
CA VAL A 148 -24.92 -1.35 17.10
C VAL A 148 -25.76 -2.06 18.14
N VAL A 149 -26.43 -1.30 19.03
CA VAL A 149 -27.24 -1.87 20.13
C VAL A 149 -28.72 -1.86 19.85
N ALA A 150 -29.20 -0.96 18.97
CA ALA A 150 -30.58 -0.91 18.53
C ALA A 150 -30.70 -0.27 17.14
N LYS A 151 -31.81 -0.54 16.45
CA LYS A 151 -32.14 0.06 15.16
C LYS A 151 -33.62 0.29 14.99
N GLY A 152 -33.99 1.24 14.13
CA GLY A 152 -35.36 1.52 13.73
C GLY A 152 -35.43 2.12 12.34
N ASP A 153 -36.59 2.62 11.94
CA ASP A 153 -36.75 3.26 10.64
C ASP A 153 -35.95 4.57 10.59
N GLY A 154 -34.88 4.58 9.80
CA GLY A 154 -34.03 5.75 9.58
C GLY A 154 -33.04 6.05 10.69
N TRP A 155 -32.75 5.14 11.61
CA TRP A 155 -31.76 5.35 12.66
C TRP A 155 -31.09 4.07 13.15
N LEU A 156 -29.85 4.22 13.63
CA LEU A 156 -29.09 3.23 14.40
C LEU A 156 -28.66 3.82 15.73
N GLU A 157 -28.78 3.05 16.82
CA GLU A 157 -28.22 3.42 18.12
C GLU A 157 -26.91 2.63 18.32
N ILE A 158 -25.85 3.38 18.66
CA ILE A 158 -24.48 2.85 18.74
C ILE A 158 -23.91 3.18 20.11
N GLU A 159 -23.34 2.17 20.75
CA GLU A 159 -22.53 2.26 21.96
C GLU A 159 -21.05 2.37 21.56
N PHE A 160 -20.40 3.47 21.97
CA PHE A 160 -18.97 3.68 21.73
C PHE A 160 -18.15 3.37 22.97
N PRO A 161 -17.04 2.59 22.85
CA PRO A 161 -16.05 2.45 23.93
C PRO A 161 -15.46 3.80 24.37
N GLU A 162 -14.94 3.84 25.60
CA GLU A 162 -14.33 5.05 26.20
C GLU A 162 -13.18 5.64 25.38
N ASP A 163 -12.48 4.82 24.59
CA ASP A 163 -11.43 5.29 23.68
C ASP A 163 -11.94 6.24 22.58
N TYR A 164 -13.25 6.17 22.26
CA TYR A 164 -13.87 6.96 21.18
C TYR A 164 -14.83 8.01 21.72
N LEU A 165 -14.28 9.01 22.44
CA LEU A 165 -15.09 10.12 22.94
C LEU A 165 -15.81 10.81 21.78
N CYS A 166 -17.09 11.11 21.99
CA CYS A 166 -17.90 11.75 20.97
C CYS A 166 -18.81 12.84 21.55
N ASP A 167 -19.04 13.88 20.75
CA ASP A 167 -19.92 15.00 21.02
C ASP A 167 -20.92 15.17 19.88
N ILE A 168 -22.06 15.77 20.15
CA ILE A 168 -22.99 16.26 19.14
C ILE A 168 -22.77 17.76 18.98
N VAL A 169 -22.30 18.15 17.79
CA VAL A 169 -22.02 19.54 17.44
C VAL A 169 -22.86 19.94 16.24
N ASN A 170 -23.68 20.96 16.38
CA ASN A 170 -24.65 21.39 15.36
C ASN A 170 -25.52 20.24 14.82
N GLY A 171 -25.97 19.34 15.72
CA GLY A 171 -26.80 18.19 15.38
C GLY A 171 -26.05 17.05 14.63
N CYS A 172 -24.73 17.07 14.57
CA CYS A 172 -23.92 16.05 13.92
C CYS A 172 -22.90 15.42 14.89
N LEU A 173 -22.59 14.14 14.65
CA LEU A 173 -21.57 13.39 15.38
C LEU A 173 -20.17 13.95 15.11
N ARG A 174 -19.38 14.11 16.18
CA ARG A 174 -17.96 14.45 16.14
C ARG A 174 -17.17 13.60 17.12
N PHE A 175 -16.10 12.96 16.64
CA PHE A 175 -15.17 12.20 17.48
C PHE A 175 -13.97 13.04 17.91
N ARG A 176 -13.49 12.81 19.12
CA ARG A 176 -12.27 13.41 19.67
C ARG A 176 -11.53 12.45 20.60
N ASP A 177 -10.31 12.80 20.96
CA ASP A 177 -9.58 12.18 22.08
C ASP A 177 -9.78 12.96 23.39
N ALA A 178 -9.12 12.50 24.45
CA ALA A 178 -9.18 13.15 25.76
C ALA A 178 -8.50 14.54 25.81
N GLU A 179 -7.61 14.82 24.85
CA GLU A 179 -6.91 16.10 24.71
C GLU A 179 -7.69 17.09 23.84
N GLY A 180 -8.83 16.66 23.27
CA GLY A 180 -9.71 17.48 22.43
C GLY A 180 -9.36 17.45 20.94
N THR A 181 -8.37 16.65 20.51
CA THR A 181 -8.05 16.46 19.09
C THR A 181 -9.22 15.82 18.36
N VAL A 182 -9.67 16.43 17.28
CA VAL A 182 -10.81 15.94 16.48
C VAL A 182 -10.34 14.89 15.47
N TYR A 183 -11.09 13.79 15.39
CA TYR A 183 -10.85 12.68 14.46
C TYR A 183 -11.97 12.65 13.40
N PRO A 184 -11.77 13.27 12.23
CA PRO A 184 -12.77 13.33 11.17
C PRO A 184 -12.93 11.99 10.49
N PHE A 185 -14.15 11.70 10.03
CA PHE A 185 -14.49 10.47 9.31
C PHE A 185 -15.19 10.79 7.99
N SER A 186 -15.14 9.86 7.02
CA SER A 186 -15.70 10.04 5.67
C SER A 186 -16.52 8.87 5.16
N ASN A 187 -16.48 7.73 5.83
CA ASN A 187 -17.20 6.51 5.42
C ASN A 187 -17.61 5.68 6.63
N LEU A 188 -18.60 4.81 6.42
CA LEU A 188 -19.03 3.83 7.41
C LEU A 188 -19.07 2.44 6.77
N LEU A 189 -18.63 1.44 7.55
CA LEU A 189 -18.70 0.04 7.14
C LEU A 189 -19.04 -0.84 8.35
N GLU A 190 -19.98 -1.74 8.17
CA GLU A 190 -20.36 -2.73 9.18
C GLU A 190 -19.36 -3.90 9.18
N PHE A 191 -18.95 -4.31 10.37
CA PHE A 191 -18.15 -5.50 10.64
C PHE A 191 -18.94 -6.50 11.46
N ASP A 192 -18.88 -7.77 11.07
CA ASP A 192 -19.39 -8.88 11.84
C ASP A 192 -18.54 -9.04 13.12
N ALA A 193 -19.18 -8.89 14.28
CA ALA A 193 -18.48 -8.90 15.57
C ALA A 193 -17.94 -10.29 15.94
N VAL A 194 -18.55 -11.38 15.44
CA VAL A 194 -18.17 -12.77 15.70
C VAL A 194 -17.04 -13.20 14.78
N ARG A 195 -17.20 -12.99 13.48
CA ARG A 195 -16.20 -13.36 12.46
C ARG A 195 -15.02 -12.39 12.43
N ARG A 196 -15.21 -11.17 12.96
CA ARG A 196 -14.23 -10.07 13.01
C ARG A 196 -13.71 -9.72 11.61
N GLU A 197 -14.63 -9.43 10.70
CA GLU A 197 -14.39 -9.11 9.30
C GLU A 197 -15.53 -8.22 8.77
N PRO A 198 -15.42 -7.56 7.59
CA PRO A 198 -16.55 -6.86 6.98
C PRO A 198 -17.78 -7.77 6.93
N ALA A 199 -18.94 -7.28 7.35
CA ALA A 199 -20.15 -8.07 7.37
C ALA A 199 -20.54 -8.49 5.95
N PHE A 200 -21.17 -9.67 5.83
CA PHE A 200 -21.57 -10.22 4.55
C PHE A 200 -22.43 -9.23 3.75
N ARG A 201 -21.96 -8.86 2.55
CA ARG A 201 -22.61 -7.90 1.63
C ARG A 201 -22.89 -6.53 2.26
N ALA A 202 -22.14 -6.14 3.28
CA ALA A 202 -22.26 -4.83 3.90
C ALA A 202 -22.12 -3.70 2.87
N THR A 203 -22.93 -2.66 3.03
CA THR A 203 -22.80 -1.44 2.22
C THR A 203 -21.65 -0.60 2.72
N ASP A 204 -20.81 -0.14 1.80
CA ASP A 204 -19.73 0.80 2.07
C ASP A 204 -20.29 2.23 1.90
N TYR A 205 -20.66 2.87 3.01
CA TYR A 205 -21.33 4.17 2.99
C TYR A 205 -20.31 5.31 2.93
N TRP A 206 -20.38 6.14 1.90
CA TRP A 206 -19.58 7.36 1.77
C TRP A 206 -20.37 8.58 2.22
N LEU A 207 -19.68 9.51 2.89
CA LEU A 207 -20.24 10.75 3.40
C LEU A 207 -19.69 11.94 2.64
N SER A 208 -20.48 12.51 1.73
CA SER A 208 -20.06 13.66 0.89
C SER A 208 -19.60 14.86 1.71
N ASN A 209 -20.26 15.12 2.85
CA ASN A 209 -19.96 16.25 3.71
C ASN A 209 -19.10 15.90 4.94
N ARG A 210 -18.62 14.65 5.04
CA ARG A 210 -17.84 14.15 6.19
C ARG A 210 -18.53 14.37 7.54
N THR A 211 -19.87 14.39 7.55
CA THR A 211 -20.71 14.56 8.74
C THR A 211 -21.91 13.63 8.67
N ILE A 212 -22.48 13.30 9.83
CA ILE A 212 -23.70 12.52 9.91
C ILE A 212 -24.58 13.09 11.04
N PRO A 213 -25.89 13.33 10.80
CA PRO A 213 -26.81 13.76 11.83
C PRO A 213 -26.91 12.74 12.95
N ALA A 214 -26.88 13.20 14.20
CA ALA A 214 -26.96 12.32 15.35
C ALA A 214 -27.48 13.05 16.59
N GLU A 215 -27.97 12.28 17.56
CA GLU A 215 -28.40 12.75 18.87
C GLU A 215 -27.86 11.86 19.99
N LYS A 216 -27.73 12.41 21.20
CA LYS A 216 -27.32 11.63 22.35
C LYS A 216 -28.55 11.08 23.07
N CYS A 217 -28.58 9.77 23.29
CA CYS A 217 -29.64 9.10 24.02
C CYS A 217 -29.51 9.29 25.55
N ALA A 218 -30.60 9.04 26.29
CA ALA A 218 -30.62 9.16 27.75
C ALA A 218 -29.65 8.15 28.44
N ASN A 219 -29.38 6.99 27.82
CA ASN A 219 -28.44 5.99 28.31
C ASN A 219 -26.97 6.31 27.98
N GLY A 220 -26.70 7.43 27.29
CA GLY A 220 -25.37 7.84 26.89
C GLY A 220 -24.95 7.41 25.48
N ASN A 221 -25.68 6.48 24.86
CA ASN A 221 -25.43 6.04 23.48
C ASN A 221 -25.68 7.15 22.46
N ILE A 222 -25.23 6.94 21.24
CA ILE A 222 -25.41 7.87 20.13
C ILE A 222 -26.38 7.25 19.12
N ARG A 223 -27.44 8.00 18.80
CA ARG A 223 -28.36 7.64 17.72
C ARG A 223 -28.01 8.39 16.46
N ILE A 224 -27.61 7.64 15.43
CA ILE A 224 -27.34 8.14 14.08
C ILE A 224 -28.63 8.22 13.30
N LEU A 225 -28.88 9.36 12.66
CA LEU A 225 -30.11 9.66 11.94
C LEU A 225 -29.84 9.66 10.43
N ARG A 226 -30.06 8.49 9.78
CA ARG A 226 -29.82 8.35 8.34
C ARG A 226 -30.66 7.19 7.76
N LYS A 227 -31.59 7.51 6.85
CA LYS A 227 -32.61 6.59 6.35
C LYS A 227 -32.07 5.38 5.57
N ASP A 228 -30.95 5.55 4.86
CA ASP A 228 -30.35 4.47 4.04
C ASP A 228 -29.34 3.61 4.82
N LEU A 229 -29.09 3.96 6.08
CA LEU A 229 -28.13 3.24 6.91
C LEU A 229 -28.78 1.98 7.51
N THR A 230 -28.19 0.84 7.23
CA THR A 230 -28.61 -0.46 7.77
C THR A 230 -27.43 -1.14 8.45
N ALA A 231 -27.70 -1.87 9.53
CA ALA A 231 -26.74 -2.73 10.19
C ALA A 231 -27.44 -3.80 11.02
N THR A 232 -26.69 -4.80 11.45
CA THR A 232 -27.16 -5.86 12.34
C THR A 232 -26.87 -5.47 13.79
N VAL A 233 -27.86 -5.61 14.68
CA VAL A 233 -27.66 -5.40 16.11
C VAL A 233 -26.67 -6.44 16.63
N GLY A 234 -25.68 -5.98 17.39
CA GLY A 234 -24.54 -6.74 17.87
C GLY A 234 -23.26 -6.60 17.02
N ASN A 235 -23.38 -6.15 15.77
CA ASN A 235 -22.24 -5.88 14.91
C ASN A 235 -21.57 -4.53 15.24
N VAL A 236 -20.36 -4.34 14.71
CA VAL A 236 -19.58 -3.12 14.91
C VAL A 236 -19.70 -2.22 13.68
N MET A 237 -20.09 -0.97 13.91
CA MET A 237 -20.03 0.08 12.88
C MET A 237 -18.71 0.82 12.98
N VAL A 238 -17.92 0.78 11.91
CA VAL A 238 -16.63 1.45 11.79
C VAL A 238 -16.80 2.75 11.02
N PHE A 239 -16.47 3.87 11.68
CA PHE A 239 -16.38 5.21 11.10
C PHE A 239 -14.96 5.42 10.61
N GLY A 240 -14.74 5.27 9.32
CA GLY A 240 -13.41 5.30 8.71
C GLY A 240 -12.84 6.71 8.64
N ALA A 241 -11.56 6.85 8.98
CA ALA A 241 -10.83 8.12 8.95
C ALA A 241 -11.01 8.86 7.61
N ALA A 242 -11.15 10.19 7.69
CA ALA A 242 -11.40 11.03 6.50
C ALA A 242 -10.18 11.22 5.60
N ALA A 243 -8.98 10.88 6.08
CA ALA A 243 -7.72 11.12 5.38
C ALA A 243 -6.66 10.09 5.77
N ARG A 244 -5.63 9.96 4.93
CA ARG A 244 -4.51 9.01 5.08
C ARG A 244 -3.23 9.76 5.47
N TYR A 245 -3.31 10.65 6.49
CA TYR A 245 -2.24 11.61 6.79
C TYR A 245 -0.94 10.99 7.31
N ASN A 246 -1.00 9.88 8.04
CA ASN A 246 0.11 9.37 8.83
C ASN A 246 0.39 7.90 8.53
N PRO A 247 1.10 7.59 7.42
CA PRO A 247 1.61 6.24 7.16
C PRO A 247 2.51 5.73 8.27
N GLY A 248 2.59 4.39 8.42
CA GLY A 248 3.50 3.75 9.37
C GLY A 248 4.96 3.91 8.95
N PHE A 249 5.25 3.56 7.70
CA PHE A 249 6.55 3.74 7.05
C PHE A 249 6.35 4.42 5.70
N THR A 250 7.06 5.51 5.48
CA THR A 250 7.18 6.18 4.17
C THR A 250 8.59 5.98 3.66
N LEU A 251 8.75 5.41 2.47
CA LEU A 251 10.03 5.20 1.79
C LEU A 251 10.02 6.01 0.49
N ALA A 252 10.90 6.98 0.36
CA ALA A 252 11.03 7.81 -0.83
C ALA A 252 12.47 7.78 -1.35
N ASP A 253 12.65 7.41 -2.62
CA ASP A 253 13.96 7.36 -3.28
C ASP A 253 15.00 6.49 -2.53
N CYS A 254 14.54 5.42 -1.88
CA CYS A 254 15.39 4.52 -1.08
C CYS A 254 15.85 3.29 -1.88
N ARG A 255 16.95 2.69 -1.43
CA ARG A 255 17.50 1.45 -1.98
C ARG A 255 17.89 0.47 -0.87
N GLY A 256 17.43 -0.80 -0.98
CA GLY A 256 17.82 -1.83 -0.02
C GLY A 256 17.20 -1.60 1.37
N VAL A 257 15.86 -1.56 1.45
CA VAL A 257 15.18 -1.40 2.73
C VAL A 257 14.60 -2.72 3.20
N ALA A 258 14.90 -3.12 4.42
CA ALA A 258 14.35 -4.30 5.07
C ALA A 258 13.57 -3.93 6.33
N ILE A 259 12.32 -4.41 6.44
CA ILE A 259 11.49 -4.32 7.65
C ILE A 259 11.23 -5.75 8.11
N ARG A 260 11.73 -6.13 9.31
CA ARG A 260 11.74 -7.51 9.78
C ARG A 260 11.25 -7.63 11.21
N ASP A 261 10.41 -8.65 11.48
CA ASP A 261 9.92 -8.94 12.84
C ASP A 261 9.30 -7.68 13.50
N VAL A 262 8.42 -6.97 12.76
CA VAL A 262 7.76 -5.74 13.20
C VAL A 262 6.25 -5.98 13.32
N ASN A 263 5.68 -5.56 14.46
CA ASN A 263 4.23 -5.51 14.64
C ASN A 263 3.76 -4.06 14.44
N LEU A 264 2.84 -3.83 13.51
CA LEU A 264 2.20 -2.54 13.27
C LEU A 264 0.69 -2.69 13.50
N TYR A 265 0.24 -2.38 14.71
CA TYR A 265 -1.16 -2.56 15.09
C TYR A 265 -2.05 -1.39 14.67
N HIS A 266 -1.48 -0.20 14.47
CA HIS A 266 -2.21 0.94 13.93
C HIS A 266 -1.29 1.98 13.30
N CYS A 267 -1.81 2.68 12.27
CA CYS A 267 -1.31 3.95 11.76
C CYS A 267 -2.43 4.69 11.01
N GLY A 268 -2.24 5.98 10.77
CA GLY A 268 -3.22 6.85 10.13
C GLY A 268 -3.10 6.95 8.61
N GLY A 269 -2.54 5.93 7.96
CA GLY A 269 -2.36 5.85 6.51
C GLY A 269 -2.11 4.42 6.07
N MET A 270 -1.30 4.22 5.01
CA MET A 270 -0.76 2.93 4.63
C MET A 270 0.22 2.43 5.70
N GLY A 271 0.29 1.10 5.87
CA GLY A 271 1.28 0.51 6.77
C GLY A 271 2.70 0.78 6.30
N VAL A 272 3.00 0.41 5.07
CA VAL A 272 4.24 0.75 4.37
C VAL A 272 3.89 1.34 3.02
N ILE A 273 4.36 2.55 2.72
CA ILE A 273 4.30 3.10 1.36
C ILE A 273 5.71 3.42 0.86
N ALA A 274 6.06 2.85 -0.30
CA ALA A 274 7.31 3.09 -0.99
C ALA A 274 7.05 3.74 -2.35
N GLN A 275 7.76 4.82 -2.64
CA GLN A 275 7.70 5.48 -3.94
C GLN A 275 9.11 5.72 -4.48
N ARG A 276 9.30 5.42 -5.77
CA ARG A 276 10.60 5.51 -6.47
C ARG A 276 11.76 4.82 -5.72
N SER A 277 11.42 3.76 -4.99
CA SER A 277 12.36 3.01 -4.17
C SER A 277 12.58 1.62 -4.76
N ARG A 278 13.70 0.97 -4.39
CA ARG A 278 14.05 -0.33 -4.95
C ARG A 278 14.66 -1.27 -3.91
N ASP A 279 14.59 -2.56 -4.20
CA ASP A 279 15.16 -3.61 -3.37
C ASP A 279 14.57 -3.61 -1.94
N ILE A 280 13.24 -3.86 -1.86
CA ILE A 280 12.48 -3.78 -0.60
C ILE A 280 12.12 -5.19 -0.13
N GLU A 281 12.44 -5.50 1.12
CA GLU A 281 12.07 -6.76 1.77
C GLU A 281 11.24 -6.50 3.04
N LEU A 282 10.06 -7.11 3.10
CA LEU A 282 9.24 -7.23 4.31
C LEU A 282 9.25 -8.70 4.75
N ARG A 283 9.69 -8.95 5.98
CA ARG A 283 9.73 -10.31 6.53
C ARG A 283 9.09 -10.33 7.90
N LYS A 284 8.05 -11.16 8.08
CA LYS A 284 7.29 -11.26 9.33
C LYS A 284 6.79 -9.88 9.81
N LEU A 285 6.37 -9.04 8.87
CA LEU A 285 5.63 -7.84 9.19
C LEU A 285 4.19 -8.23 9.51
N VAL A 286 3.73 -7.87 10.71
CA VAL A 286 2.40 -8.19 11.21
C VAL A 286 1.58 -6.90 11.30
N ILE A 287 0.57 -6.76 10.45
CA ILE A 287 -0.39 -5.64 10.48
C ILE A 287 -1.76 -6.22 10.80
N VAL A 288 -2.13 -6.17 12.08
CA VAL A 288 -3.38 -6.73 12.61
C VAL A 288 -3.98 -5.77 13.65
N PRO A 289 -5.28 -5.87 13.97
CA PRO A 289 -5.84 -5.12 15.10
C PRO A 289 -5.09 -5.42 16.40
N SER A 290 -4.85 -4.37 17.20
CA SER A 290 -4.08 -4.49 18.45
C SER A 290 -4.65 -5.58 19.37
N PRO A 291 -3.87 -6.57 19.75
CA PRO A 291 -4.32 -7.66 20.63
C PRO A 291 -4.86 -7.16 21.96
N GLY A 292 -5.98 -7.71 22.40
CA GLY A 292 -6.58 -7.42 23.72
C GLY A 292 -7.29 -6.07 23.85
N LYS A 293 -7.28 -5.21 22.81
CA LYS A 293 -7.98 -3.92 22.84
C LYS A 293 -9.39 -3.96 22.23
N GLY A 294 -9.86 -5.11 21.77
CA GLY A 294 -11.20 -5.26 21.19
C GLY A 294 -11.39 -4.58 19.81
N ARG A 295 -10.38 -3.89 19.29
CA ARG A 295 -10.43 -3.15 18.02
C ARG A 295 -10.72 -4.06 16.85
N MET A 296 -11.54 -3.58 15.92
CA MET A 296 -11.89 -4.30 14.68
C MET A 296 -10.89 -3.99 13.57
N ILE A 297 -10.39 -2.77 13.50
CA ILE A 297 -9.51 -2.28 12.43
C ILE A 297 -8.05 -2.24 12.88
N SER A 298 -7.13 -2.66 11.99
CA SER A 298 -5.69 -2.44 12.14
C SER A 298 -5.30 -1.03 11.70
N ILE A 299 -5.21 -0.75 10.40
CA ILE A 299 -4.75 0.53 9.86
C ILE A 299 -5.78 1.17 8.93
N THR A 300 -5.59 2.46 8.59
CA THR A 300 -6.59 3.25 7.88
C THR A 300 -6.62 3.08 6.36
N ALA A 301 -5.60 2.48 5.77
CA ALA A 301 -5.47 2.29 4.32
C ALA A 301 -4.84 0.93 4.00
N ASP A 302 -4.08 0.83 2.90
CA ASP A 302 -3.43 -0.40 2.46
C ASP A 302 -2.38 -0.88 3.48
N ALA A 303 -2.23 -2.20 3.63
CA ALA A 303 -1.13 -2.69 4.46
C ALA A 303 0.22 -2.34 3.84
N THR A 304 0.36 -2.51 2.52
CA THR A 304 1.55 -2.10 1.78
C THR A 304 1.20 -1.48 0.43
N HIS A 305 1.99 -0.50 -0.02
CA HIS A 305 1.74 0.22 -1.27
C HIS A 305 3.05 0.62 -1.94
N TYR A 306 3.22 0.31 -3.24
CA TYR A 306 4.47 0.49 -3.97
C TYR A 306 4.22 1.24 -5.28
N VAL A 307 4.86 2.40 -5.45
CA VAL A 307 4.61 3.32 -6.56
C VAL A 307 5.91 3.59 -7.32
N ASN A 308 5.96 3.28 -8.61
CA ASN A 308 7.17 3.41 -9.44
C ASN A 308 8.42 2.84 -8.76
N CYS A 309 8.28 1.68 -8.12
CA CYS A 309 9.38 0.96 -7.51
C CYS A 309 10.12 0.10 -8.52
N GLY A 310 11.38 -0.26 -8.22
CA GLY A 310 12.24 -1.09 -9.06
C GLY A 310 12.95 -2.20 -8.29
N GLY A 311 13.90 -2.87 -8.93
CA GLY A 311 14.66 -3.98 -8.36
C GLY A 311 13.76 -5.12 -7.93
N TYR A 312 13.61 -5.39 -6.65
CA TYR A 312 12.68 -6.40 -6.13
C TYR A 312 11.80 -5.87 -5.00
N ILE A 313 10.60 -6.47 -4.88
CA ILE A 313 9.70 -6.39 -3.73
C ILE A 313 9.48 -7.81 -3.21
N ARG A 314 9.85 -8.06 -1.95
CA ARG A 314 9.67 -9.36 -1.31
C ARG A 314 8.84 -9.21 -0.04
N MET A 315 7.73 -9.94 0.03
CA MET A 315 6.91 -10.07 1.23
C MET A 315 6.94 -11.54 1.64
N ILE A 316 7.55 -11.84 2.80
CA ILE A 316 7.80 -13.21 3.25
C ILE A 316 7.27 -13.38 4.67
N ASP A 317 6.38 -14.37 4.85
CA ASP A 317 5.77 -14.73 6.15
C ASP A 317 5.07 -13.53 6.84
N CYS A 318 4.49 -12.60 6.07
CA CYS A 318 3.77 -11.44 6.59
C CYS A 318 2.31 -11.78 6.91
N THR A 319 1.72 -11.02 7.85
CA THR A 319 0.29 -11.15 8.20
C THR A 319 -0.39 -9.79 8.10
N PHE A 320 -1.44 -9.69 7.28
CA PHE A 320 -2.23 -8.47 7.09
C PHE A 320 -3.70 -8.77 7.35
N GLU A 321 -4.28 -8.15 8.38
CA GLU A 321 -5.67 -8.38 8.75
C GLU A 321 -6.41 -7.06 9.03
N ASN A 322 -7.64 -6.96 8.55
CA ASN A 322 -8.60 -5.91 8.88
C ASN A 322 -8.13 -4.47 8.62
N GLN A 323 -7.24 -4.25 7.66
CA GLN A 323 -6.94 -2.91 7.18
C GLN A 323 -8.11 -2.37 6.33
N LYS A 324 -8.22 -1.04 6.26
CA LYS A 324 -9.37 -0.37 5.61
C LYS A 324 -9.25 -0.26 4.08
N ASP A 325 -8.23 -0.87 3.48
CA ASP A 325 -8.06 -0.97 2.02
C ASP A 325 -7.32 -2.27 1.65
N ASP A 326 -6.52 -2.29 0.58
CA ASP A 326 -5.86 -3.48 0.04
C ASP A 326 -4.79 -4.05 0.99
N ALA A 327 -4.50 -5.35 0.87
CA ALA A 327 -3.34 -5.90 1.57
C ALA A 327 -2.04 -5.45 0.88
N THR A 328 -2.04 -5.33 -0.44
CA THR A 328 -0.94 -4.70 -1.18
C THR A 328 -1.44 -4.05 -2.46
N ASN A 329 -0.80 -2.93 -2.86
CA ASN A 329 -0.96 -2.33 -4.19
C ASN A 329 0.43 -2.07 -4.79
N ILE A 330 0.68 -2.56 -6.00
CA ILE A 330 1.95 -2.38 -6.73
C ILE A 330 1.62 -1.84 -8.11
N HIS A 331 2.06 -0.61 -8.40
CA HIS A 331 1.75 0.05 -9.67
C HIS A 331 2.77 1.12 -10.06
N GLY A 332 2.78 1.50 -11.33
CA GLY A 332 3.37 2.74 -11.80
C GLY A 332 2.33 3.87 -11.85
N LEU A 333 2.73 5.03 -12.34
CA LEU A 333 1.88 6.21 -12.46
C LEU A 333 1.74 6.66 -13.89
N TYR A 334 0.51 7.01 -14.27
CA TYR A 334 0.21 7.72 -15.51
C TYR A 334 0.03 9.22 -15.25
N MET A 335 0.70 10.04 -16.07
CA MET A 335 0.49 11.49 -16.11
C MET A 335 -0.08 11.89 -17.47
N ALA A 336 -1.18 12.61 -17.51
CA ALA A 336 -1.89 12.90 -18.75
C ALA A 336 -1.20 14.02 -19.54
N VAL A 337 -1.20 13.92 -20.87
CA VAL A 337 -0.83 15.00 -21.78
C VAL A 337 -1.91 16.07 -21.71
N GLU A 338 -1.54 17.24 -21.25
CA GLU A 338 -2.39 18.45 -21.27
C GLU A 338 -2.27 19.17 -22.59
N LYS A 339 -1.02 19.27 -23.12
CA LYS A 339 -0.73 19.97 -24.37
C LYS A 339 0.59 19.50 -24.98
N VAL A 340 0.62 19.40 -26.31
CA VAL A 340 1.85 19.30 -27.09
C VAL A 340 2.44 20.71 -27.22
N GLY A 341 3.62 20.92 -26.64
CA GLY A 341 4.28 22.22 -26.54
C GLY A 341 5.31 22.51 -27.64
N GLY A 342 5.59 21.53 -28.50
CA GLY A 342 6.58 21.62 -29.58
C GLY A 342 6.89 20.23 -30.12
N PRO A 343 7.84 20.13 -31.07
CA PRO A 343 8.15 18.85 -31.73
C PRO A 343 8.72 17.78 -30.77
N ASP A 344 9.28 18.19 -29.62
CA ASP A 344 9.92 17.33 -28.63
C ASP A 344 9.45 17.63 -27.21
N LYS A 345 8.32 18.35 -27.03
CA LYS A 345 7.90 18.86 -25.73
C LYS A 345 6.44 18.58 -25.41
N LEU A 346 6.18 18.11 -24.18
CA LEU A 346 4.86 17.94 -23.60
C LEU A 346 4.68 18.78 -22.34
N LEU A 347 3.50 19.35 -22.16
CA LEU A 347 2.97 19.78 -20.87
C LEU A 347 2.11 18.64 -20.32
N LEU A 348 2.50 18.11 -19.18
CA LEU A 348 1.83 17.02 -18.48
C LEU A 348 1.04 17.52 -17.29
N ARG A 349 -0.02 16.79 -16.96
CA ARG A 349 -0.91 17.12 -15.84
C ARG A 349 -1.30 15.89 -15.03
N TRP A 350 -1.22 15.98 -13.70
CA TRP A 350 -1.89 15.05 -12.80
C TRP A 350 -3.40 15.23 -12.89
N ARG A 351 -4.12 14.14 -13.14
CA ARG A 351 -5.60 14.14 -13.21
C ARG A 351 -6.24 13.63 -11.91
N ASN A 352 -5.60 12.72 -11.22
CA ASN A 352 -6.03 12.25 -9.91
C ASN A 352 -5.39 13.10 -8.79
N SER A 353 -6.21 13.66 -7.89
CA SER A 353 -5.72 14.52 -6.81
C SER A 353 -4.85 13.79 -5.80
N GLY A 354 -5.02 12.48 -5.65
CA GLY A 354 -4.16 11.63 -4.81
C GLY A 354 -2.69 11.56 -5.27
N GLN A 355 -2.41 12.03 -6.52
CA GLN A 355 -1.05 12.05 -7.09
C GLN A 355 -0.44 13.46 -7.13
N TYR A 356 -1.18 14.48 -6.67
CA TYR A 356 -0.68 15.86 -6.74
C TYR A 356 0.63 16.01 -5.98
N GLY A 357 1.64 16.55 -6.66
CA GLY A 357 2.95 16.81 -6.10
C GLY A 357 3.93 15.65 -6.14
N VAL A 358 3.51 14.45 -6.49
CA VAL A 358 4.42 13.32 -6.69
C VAL A 358 5.30 13.59 -7.91
N ASP A 359 6.61 13.53 -7.72
CA ASP A 359 7.61 13.67 -8.78
C ASP A 359 8.20 12.29 -9.10
N PHE A 360 8.12 11.85 -10.36
CA PHE A 360 8.73 10.59 -10.77
C PHE A 360 9.59 10.73 -12.05
N ILE A 361 9.41 11.82 -12.80
CA ILE A 361 10.09 12.02 -14.09
C ILE A 361 11.43 12.70 -13.85
N VAL A 362 12.51 12.06 -14.33
CA VAL A 362 13.89 12.61 -14.25
C VAL A 362 14.58 12.57 -15.60
N PRO A 363 15.57 13.46 -15.87
CA PRO A 363 16.38 13.41 -17.09
C PRO A 363 17.08 12.05 -17.26
N GLY A 364 17.09 11.54 -18.48
CA GLY A 364 17.64 10.22 -18.84
C GLY A 364 16.63 9.07 -18.77
N MET A 365 15.50 9.25 -18.08
CA MET A 365 14.45 8.25 -17.99
C MET A 365 13.76 8.02 -19.34
N THR A 366 13.36 6.79 -19.59
CA THR A 366 12.45 6.45 -20.71
C THR A 366 11.01 6.56 -20.26
N LEU A 367 10.23 7.36 -20.98
CA LEU A 367 8.78 7.39 -20.83
C LEU A 367 8.12 6.65 -22.00
N GLU A 368 7.15 5.80 -21.69
CA GLU A 368 6.18 5.32 -22.67
C GLU A 368 5.11 6.38 -22.91
N LEU A 369 4.67 6.47 -24.19
CA LEU A 369 3.50 7.22 -24.59
C LEU A 369 2.38 6.24 -24.87
N VAL A 370 1.23 6.46 -24.25
CA VAL A 370 0.14 5.49 -24.15
C VAL A 370 -1.17 6.14 -24.55
N ASP A 371 -1.96 5.44 -25.36
CA ASP A 371 -3.34 5.83 -25.64
C ASP A 371 -4.21 5.49 -24.40
N ASN A 372 -4.82 6.49 -23.81
CA ASN A 372 -5.64 6.32 -22.60
C ASN A 372 -6.94 5.51 -22.84
N ASN A 373 -7.34 5.27 -24.08
CA ASN A 373 -8.55 4.51 -24.41
C ASN A 373 -8.32 2.99 -24.29
N ASN A 374 -7.11 2.51 -24.60
CA ASN A 374 -6.77 1.09 -24.59
C ASN A 374 -5.55 0.74 -23.74
N VAL A 375 -4.85 1.73 -23.18
CA VAL A 375 -3.61 1.64 -22.38
C VAL A 375 -2.46 0.89 -23.07
N GLU A 376 -2.47 0.85 -24.40
CA GLU A 376 -1.38 0.28 -25.18
C GLU A 376 -0.31 1.33 -25.48
N THR A 377 0.95 0.93 -25.28
CA THR A 377 2.12 1.77 -25.56
C THR A 377 2.33 1.88 -27.07
N TYR A 378 2.27 3.08 -27.62
CA TYR A 378 2.52 3.31 -29.06
C TYR A 378 3.90 3.91 -29.35
N ALA A 379 4.58 4.49 -28.38
CA ALA A 379 5.94 4.99 -28.54
C ALA A 379 6.69 5.08 -27.20
N ARG A 380 8.01 5.24 -27.28
CA ARG A 380 8.90 5.50 -26.14
C ARG A 380 9.81 6.66 -26.48
N ARG A 381 10.12 7.52 -25.48
CA ARG A 381 11.00 8.67 -25.64
C ARG A 381 11.86 8.87 -24.39
N THR A 382 13.10 9.24 -24.61
CA THR A 382 14.04 9.54 -23.52
C THR A 382 13.87 11.00 -23.06
N VAL A 383 13.71 11.19 -21.77
CA VAL A 383 13.58 12.52 -21.16
C VAL A 383 14.91 13.26 -21.22
N LYS A 384 14.94 14.43 -21.88
CA LYS A 384 16.08 15.33 -21.94
C LYS A 384 16.14 16.28 -20.75
N SER A 385 14.98 16.88 -20.43
CA SER A 385 14.86 17.80 -19.31
C SER A 385 13.44 17.84 -18.76
N VAL A 386 13.32 18.15 -17.48
CA VAL A 386 12.05 18.28 -16.75
C VAL A 386 11.98 19.64 -16.09
N ARG A 387 10.81 20.28 -16.15
CA ARG A 387 10.52 21.50 -15.42
C ARG A 387 9.18 21.35 -14.70
N ARG A 388 9.20 21.07 -13.41
CA ARG A 388 8.00 21.09 -12.59
C ARG A 388 7.50 22.53 -12.45
N LEU A 389 6.28 22.80 -12.87
CA LEU A 389 5.67 24.13 -12.77
C LEU A 389 4.98 24.33 -11.42
N ASN A 390 4.28 23.32 -10.96
CA ASN A 390 3.62 23.26 -9.66
C ASN A 390 3.23 21.80 -9.34
N LYS A 391 2.48 21.57 -8.28
CA LYS A 391 2.05 20.21 -7.86
C LYS A 391 1.19 19.45 -8.89
N VAL A 392 0.67 20.14 -9.90
CA VAL A 392 -0.26 19.57 -10.91
C VAL A 392 0.38 19.44 -12.29
N TYR A 393 1.25 20.38 -12.67
CA TYR A 393 1.78 20.49 -14.02
C TYR A 393 3.30 20.33 -14.07
N THR A 394 3.74 19.52 -15.04
CA THR A 394 5.16 19.29 -15.34
C THR A 394 5.39 19.43 -16.86
N GLU A 395 6.39 20.20 -17.26
CA GLU A 395 6.86 20.29 -18.64
C GLU A 395 8.03 19.33 -18.83
N VAL A 396 7.95 18.51 -19.88
CA VAL A 396 8.98 17.53 -20.25
C VAL A 396 9.44 17.79 -21.67
N THR A 397 10.77 17.83 -21.88
CA THR A 397 11.40 17.85 -23.19
C THR A 397 12.10 16.53 -23.42
N PHE A 398 11.98 15.97 -24.61
CA PHE A 398 12.57 14.69 -24.99
C PHE A 398 13.83 14.86 -25.84
N THR A 399 14.66 13.84 -25.94
CA THR A 399 15.85 13.81 -26.79
C THR A 399 15.50 13.60 -28.27
N GLU A 400 14.38 12.87 -28.52
CA GLU A 400 13.87 12.60 -29.86
C GLU A 400 12.55 13.38 -30.09
N PRO A 401 12.20 13.68 -31.35
CA PRO A 401 10.89 14.22 -31.67
C PRO A 401 9.76 13.32 -31.21
N LEU A 402 8.64 13.91 -30.82
CA LEU A 402 7.40 13.18 -30.55
C LEU A 402 6.94 12.45 -31.83
N PRO A 403 6.29 11.29 -31.68
CA PRO A 403 5.64 10.65 -32.81
C PRO A 403 4.41 11.46 -33.26
N ASP A 404 3.97 11.23 -34.49
CA ASP A 404 2.67 11.72 -34.94
C ASP A 404 1.54 11.12 -34.09
N GLY A 405 0.44 11.83 -33.93
CA GLY A 405 -0.75 11.33 -33.22
C GLY A 405 -0.71 11.45 -31.71
N VAL A 406 0.24 12.18 -31.11
CA VAL A 406 0.16 12.51 -29.69
C VAL A 406 -0.96 13.54 -29.47
N GLU A 407 -1.93 13.18 -28.64
CA GLU A 407 -3.12 13.98 -28.38
C GLU A 407 -3.27 14.32 -26.89
N PRO A 408 -4.02 15.38 -26.55
CA PRO A 408 -4.45 15.61 -25.17
C PRO A 408 -5.20 14.38 -24.61
N MET A 409 -5.00 14.13 -23.32
CA MET A 409 -5.49 12.96 -22.60
C MET A 409 -4.73 11.65 -22.82
N HIS A 410 -3.93 11.49 -23.89
CA HIS A 410 -2.93 10.42 -23.87
C HIS A 410 -2.09 10.53 -22.60
N VAL A 411 -1.48 9.45 -22.16
CA VAL A 411 -0.73 9.45 -20.90
C VAL A 411 0.73 9.05 -21.13
N VAL A 412 1.57 9.44 -20.19
CA VAL A 412 2.96 8.98 -20.11
C VAL A 412 3.19 8.29 -18.78
N ALA A 413 4.08 7.30 -18.80
CA ALA A 413 4.53 6.60 -17.59
C ALA A 413 6.00 6.20 -17.72
N ALA A 414 6.65 5.93 -16.59
CA ALA A 414 8.00 5.37 -16.56
C ALA A 414 8.02 3.97 -17.18
N ASP A 415 9.00 3.70 -18.04
CA ASP A 415 9.20 2.38 -18.68
C ASP A 415 10.68 1.95 -18.65
N ASP A 416 11.40 2.31 -17.59
CA ASP A 416 12.81 1.95 -17.39
C ASP A 416 12.95 0.72 -16.50
N GLU A 417 12.21 0.67 -15.41
CA GLU A 417 12.38 -0.35 -14.39
C GLU A 417 11.05 -0.74 -13.74
N TYR A 418 10.90 -2.02 -13.49
CA TYR A 418 9.77 -2.60 -12.76
C TYR A 418 10.29 -3.59 -11.72
N PRO A 419 9.65 -3.73 -10.56
CA PRO A 419 10.13 -4.68 -9.56
C PRO A 419 9.83 -6.13 -9.96
N GLU A 420 10.77 -7.03 -9.68
CA GLU A 420 10.44 -8.44 -9.47
C GLU A 420 9.70 -8.60 -8.16
N VAL A 421 8.61 -9.37 -8.14
CA VAL A 421 7.74 -9.49 -6.96
C VAL A 421 7.70 -10.92 -6.46
N LEU A 422 7.97 -11.12 -5.18
CA LEU A 422 7.76 -12.38 -4.47
C LEU A 422 6.88 -12.15 -3.24
N ILE A 423 5.69 -12.77 -3.23
CA ILE A 423 4.79 -12.80 -2.08
C ILE A 423 4.63 -14.24 -1.65
N LYS A 424 5.21 -14.61 -0.49
CA LYS A 424 5.32 -15.98 -0.06
C LYS A 424 5.02 -16.18 1.43
N GLY A 425 4.22 -17.23 1.73
CA GLY A 425 3.92 -17.62 3.11
C GLY A 425 3.10 -16.59 3.88
N CYS A 426 2.46 -15.65 3.19
CA CYS A 426 1.72 -14.56 3.80
C CYS A 426 0.27 -14.95 4.10
N ARG A 427 -0.29 -14.35 5.16
CA ARG A 427 -1.69 -14.48 5.56
C ARG A 427 -2.40 -13.15 5.39
N MET A 428 -3.49 -13.13 4.63
CA MET A 428 -4.27 -11.92 4.35
C MET A 428 -5.75 -12.20 4.57
N ARG A 429 -6.40 -11.45 5.49
CA ARG A 429 -7.82 -11.66 5.75
C ARG A 429 -8.56 -10.42 6.25
N GLY A 430 -9.87 -10.39 6.01
CA GLY A 430 -10.81 -9.47 6.67
C GLY A 430 -10.61 -7.99 6.35
N ASN A 431 -9.78 -7.65 5.37
CA ASN A 431 -9.64 -6.27 4.92
C ASN A 431 -10.86 -5.82 4.08
N ARG A 432 -11.07 -4.52 4.03
CA ARG A 432 -12.26 -3.93 3.39
C ARG A 432 -12.32 -4.18 1.89
N ALA A 433 -11.18 -4.09 1.20
CA ALA A 433 -11.13 -4.06 -0.27
C ALA A 433 -10.53 -5.36 -0.86
N ARG A 434 -9.44 -5.27 -1.60
CA ARG A 434 -8.81 -6.42 -2.26
C ARG A 434 -7.65 -6.99 -1.44
N GLY A 435 -7.25 -8.20 -1.78
CA GLY A 435 -6.00 -8.78 -1.28
C GLY A 435 -4.81 -8.12 -1.96
N LEU A 436 -4.41 -8.64 -3.10
CA LEU A 436 -3.30 -8.10 -3.88
C LEU A 436 -3.80 -7.32 -5.09
N LEU A 437 -3.35 -6.09 -5.28
CA LEU A 437 -3.46 -5.34 -6.52
C LEU A 437 -2.08 -5.30 -7.18
N LEU A 438 -1.95 -5.95 -8.35
CA LEU A 438 -0.66 -6.27 -8.96
C LEU A 438 -0.46 -5.56 -10.30
N GLY A 439 0.64 -4.82 -10.44
CA GLY A 439 0.90 -3.98 -11.60
C GLY A 439 2.33 -3.98 -12.14
N SER A 440 3.20 -4.92 -11.78
CA SER A 440 4.56 -4.97 -12.34
C SER A 440 4.62 -5.66 -13.69
N ARG A 441 5.53 -5.19 -14.57
CA ARG A 441 5.84 -5.83 -15.86
C ARG A 441 6.98 -6.83 -15.78
N ASN A 442 7.69 -6.92 -14.65
CA ASN A 442 8.64 -7.99 -14.38
C ASN A 442 7.93 -9.21 -13.78
N ARG A 443 8.73 -10.28 -13.54
CA ARG A 443 8.23 -11.52 -12.98
C ARG A 443 7.61 -11.32 -11.62
N MET A 444 6.40 -11.84 -11.43
CA MET A 444 5.70 -11.89 -10.15
C MET A 444 5.37 -13.33 -9.76
N VAL A 445 5.73 -13.72 -8.53
CA VAL A 445 5.44 -15.04 -7.97
C VAL A 445 4.66 -14.86 -6.66
N ILE A 446 3.46 -15.42 -6.63
CA ILE A 446 2.55 -15.40 -5.50
C ILE A 446 2.35 -16.86 -5.06
N GLU A 447 3.01 -17.28 -3.97
CA GLU A 447 3.05 -18.67 -3.59
C GLU A 447 2.89 -18.93 -2.09
N ASP A 448 2.28 -20.06 -1.76
CA ASP A 448 2.14 -20.57 -0.39
C ASP A 448 1.40 -19.59 0.55
N ASN A 449 0.47 -18.75 0.02
CA ASN A 449 -0.25 -17.74 0.79
C ASN A 449 -1.67 -18.22 1.15
N TYR A 450 -2.24 -17.60 2.18
CA TYR A 450 -3.64 -17.73 2.58
C TYR A 450 -4.39 -16.42 2.32
N PHE A 451 -5.55 -16.51 1.69
CA PHE A 451 -6.44 -15.39 1.39
C PHE A 451 -7.85 -15.66 1.90
N HIS A 452 -8.38 -14.74 2.70
CA HIS A 452 -9.79 -14.65 3.07
C HIS A 452 -10.24 -13.19 2.97
N ILE A 453 -10.64 -12.75 1.80
CA ILE A 453 -10.71 -11.33 1.41
C ILE A 453 -12.16 -10.94 1.10
N ALA A 454 -12.60 -9.79 1.62
CA ALA A 454 -13.96 -9.29 1.40
C ALA A 454 -14.25 -8.97 -0.08
N GLY A 455 -13.26 -8.53 -0.84
CA GLY A 455 -13.32 -8.36 -2.30
C GLY A 455 -12.56 -9.45 -3.06
N ALA A 456 -11.96 -9.11 -4.20
CA ALA A 456 -11.08 -10.00 -4.94
C ALA A 456 -9.82 -10.33 -4.13
N ALA A 457 -9.44 -11.60 -4.06
CA ALA A 457 -8.20 -12.00 -3.42
C ALA A 457 -6.98 -11.49 -4.21
N ILE A 458 -7.05 -11.57 -5.54
CA ILE A 458 -6.05 -10.97 -6.44
C ILE A 458 -6.79 -10.17 -7.51
N LEU A 459 -6.42 -8.89 -7.63
CA LEU A 459 -6.82 -8.02 -8.72
C LEU A 459 -5.58 -7.60 -9.51
N ILE A 460 -5.64 -7.74 -10.83
CA ILE A 460 -4.65 -7.21 -11.76
C ILE A 460 -5.37 -6.18 -12.62
N GLU A 461 -5.10 -4.91 -12.37
CA GLU A 461 -5.79 -3.80 -13.02
C GLU A 461 -4.83 -2.65 -13.28
N GLY A 462 -5.17 -1.80 -14.23
CA GLY A 462 -4.54 -0.51 -14.49
C GLY A 462 -5.50 0.34 -15.30
N ASP A 463 -5.44 1.65 -15.13
CA ASP A 463 -6.28 2.57 -15.87
C ASP A 463 -5.61 3.94 -16.09
N ALA A 464 -6.00 4.61 -17.16
CA ALA A 464 -5.55 5.96 -17.50
C ALA A 464 -6.71 6.98 -17.49
N ASN A 465 -7.81 6.70 -16.76
CA ASN A 465 -9.03 7.51 -16.79
C ASN A 465 -9.55 7.92 -15.42
N TYR A 466 -9.24 7.15 -14.36
CA TYR A 466 -9.76 7.40 -13.02
C TYR A 466 -8.64 7.44 -11.96
N TRP A 467 -7.96 6.29 -11.71
CA TRP A 467 -6.86 6.22 -10.74
C TRP A 467 -5.52 6.68 -11.33
N TYR A 468 -5.34 6.51 -12.64
CA TYR A 468 -4.09 6.78 -13.35
C TYR A 468 -2.93 5.92 -12.84
N GLU A 469 -3.24 4.65 -12.57
CA GLU A 469 -2.29 3.65 -12.11
C GLU A 469 -1.82 2.78 -13.29
N GLN A 470 -0.51 2.79 -13.55
CA GLN A 470 0.12 1.98 -14.59
C GLN A 470 0.28 0.53 -14.10
N SER A 471 -0.08 -0.41 -14.95
CA SER A 471 0.10 -1.84 -14.76
C SER A 471 0.60 -2.49 -16.07
N GLY A 472 -0.08 -3.52 -16.56
CA GLY A 472 0.26 -4.22 -17.78
C GLY A 472 1.23 -5.37 -17.53
N VAL A 473 0.83 -6.28 -16.65
CA VAL A 473 1.64 -7.45 -16.25
C VAL A 473 2.08 -8.30 -17.45
N ARG A 474 3.24 -8.98 -17.33
CA ARG A 474 3.87 -9.75 -18.41
C ARG A 474 4.26 -11.19 -18.02
N ASP A 475 4.46 -11.47 -16.74
CA ASP A 475 4.86 -12.80 -16.25
C ASP A 475 4.38 -12.95 -14.80
N VAL A 476 3.24 -13.62 -14.60
CA VAL A 476 2.62 -13.82 -13.28
C VAL A 476 2.41 -15.30 -13.01
N VAL A 477 2.92 -15.78 -11.88
CA VAL A 477 2.70 -17.16 -11.41
C VAL A 477 2.01 -17.11 -10.05
N ILE A 478 0.80 -17.68 -9.98
CA ILE A 478 -0.01 -17.81 -8.77
C ILE A 478 -0.10 -19.28 -8.43
N ARG A 479 0.58 -19.73 -7.35
CA ARG A 479 0.68 -21.16 -7.09
C ARG A 479 0.67 -21.55 -5.62
N ARG A 480 0.09 -22.71 -5.34
CA ARG A 480 0.02 -23.31 -4.00
C ARG A 480 -0.56 -22.37 -2.93
N ASN A 481 -1.50 -21.50 -3.33
CA ASN A 481 -2.21 -20.64 -2.40
C ASN A 481 -3.52 -21.30 -1.97
N LEU A 482 -3.99 -20.95 -0.78
CA LEU A 482 -5.34 -21.22 -0.30
C LEU A 482 -6.19 -19.96 -0.40
N PHE A 483 -7.21 -20.00 -1.24
CA PHE A 483 -8.24 -18.97 -1.36
C PHE A 483 -9.49 -19.44 -0.63
N GLU A 484 -9.83 -18.79 0.47
CA GLU A 484 -10.98 -19.14 1.28
C GLU A 484 -12.05 -18.05 1.23
N ASN A 485 -13.23 -18.38 0.71
CA ASN A 485 -14.43 -17.53 0.72
C ASN A 485 -14.20 -16.05 0.32
N GLY A 486 -13.60 -15.79 -0.83
CA GLY A 486 -13.46 -14.41 -1.36
C GLY A 486 -14.79 -13.79 -1.79
N ASN A 487 -14.82 -12.46 -1.98
CA ASN A 487 -15.98 -11.70 -2.47
C ASN A 487 -17.21 -11.69 -1.55
N TYR A 488 -17.07 -11.91 -0.26
CA TYR A 488 -18.19 -11.90 0.69
C TYR A 488 -18.63 -10.48 1.11
N GLY A 489 -17.77 -9.48 0.97
CA GLY A 489 -18.00 -8.10 1.40
C GLY A 489 -18.79 -7.25 0.41
N SER A 490 -18.52 -5.97 0.36
CA SER A 490 -19.20 -5.02 -0.53
C SER A 490 -19.00 -5.37 -2.01
N PRO A 491 -20.06 -5.37 -2.83
CA PRO A 491 -20.00 -5.87 -4.21
C PRO A 491 -19.01 -5.16 -5.15
N GLY A 492 -18.64 -3.92 -4.84
CA GLY A 492 -17.74 -3.10 -5.67
C GLY A 492 -16.27 -3.50 -5.63
N TRP A 493 -15.87 -4.38 -4.67
CA TRP A 493 -14.46 -4.67 -4.41
C TRP A 493 -13.94 -5.95 -5.08
N GLY A 494 -14.78 -6.69 -5.79
CA GLY A 494 -14.32 -7.87 -6.50
C GLY A 494 -15.38 -8.48 -7.42
N SER A 495 -14.95 -8.99 -8.57
CA SER A 495 -15.79 -9.70 -9.53
C SER A 495 -15.54 -11.21 -9.55
N ALA A 496 -14.44 -11.67 -8.95
CA ALA A 496 -14.04 -13.07 -8.79
C ALA A 496 -12.90 -13.17 -7.73
N CYS A 497 -12.52 -14.39 -7.34
CA CYS A 497 -11.32 -14.58 -6.50
C CYS A 497 -10.07 -14.01 -7.17
N ILE A 498 -9.85 -14.31 -8.44
CA ILE A 498 -8.81 -13.72 -9.29
C ILE A 498 -9.50 -12.92 -10.38
N ALA A 499 -9.37 -11.60 -10.33
CA ALA A 499 -9.93 -10.68 -11.32
C ALA A 499 -8.79 -10.00 -12.08
N VAL A 500 -8.89 -10.00 -13.41
CA VAL A 500 -7.92 -9.33 -14.29
C VAL A 500 -8.68 -8.46 -15.25
N GLY A 501 -8.26 -7.19 -15.38
CA GLY A 501 -8.93 -6.27 -16.28
C GLY A 501 -8.29 -4.89 -16.31
N SER A 502 -8.96 -3.98 -16.99
CA SER A 502 -8.57 -2.59 -17.08
C SER A 502 -9.79 -1.69 -17.14
N GLY A 503 -9.74 -0.57 -16.42
CA GLY A 503 -10.78 0.45 -16.40
C GLY A 503 -10.74 1.36 -17.63
N ILE A 504 -10.77 0.79 -18.85
CA ILE A 504 -10.55 1.49 -20.13
C ILE A 504 -11.79 1.48 -21.02
N PRO A 505 -12.00 2.49 -21.88
CA PRO A 505 -13.11 2.55 -22.84
C PRO A 505 -13.04 1.47 -23.92
N ASP A 506 -11.89 1.31 -24.58
CA ASP A 506 -11.69 0.33 -25.65
C ASP A 506 -11.09 -0.97 -25.13
N ARG A 507 -11.95 -1.91 -24.79
CA ARG A 507 -11.58 -3.26 -24.32
C ARG A 507 -11.42 -4.27 -25.44
N GLU A 508 -11.88 -3.97 -26.64
CA GLU A 508 -11.87 -4.93 -27.73
C GLU A 508 -10.46 -5.13 -28.30
N THR A 509 -9.72 -4.03 -28.46
CA THR A 509 -8.38 -4.05 -29.04
C THR A 509 -7.28 -4.23 -28.00
N SER A 510 -7.51 -3.88 -26.74
CA SER A 510 -6.50 -3.98 -25.68
C SER A 510 -6.20 -5.42 -25.28
N ARG A 511 -4.91 -5.72 -25.17
CA ARG A 511 -4.38 -6.95 -24.53
C ARG A 511 -3.31 -6.54 -23.51
N TYR A 512 -3.73 -5.67 -22.62
CA TYR A 512 -2.86 -4.96 -21.68
C TYR A 512 -2.13 -5.90 -20.71
N HIS A 513 -2.81 -6.95 -20.23
CA HIS A 513 -2.23 -7.93 -19.32
C HIS A 513 -1.88 -9.22 -20.06
N ARG A 514 -0.70 -9.79 -19.78
CA ARG A 514 -0.18 -10.95 -20.51
C ARG A 514 0.45 -12.00 -19.60
N ASN A 515 0.38 -13.27 -20.04
CA ASN A 515 1.09 -14.41 -19.48
C ASN A 515 0.86 -14.59 -17.96
N ILE A 516 -0.34 -14.99 -17.60
CA ILE A 516 -0.74 -15.29 -16.22
C ILE A 516 -0.94 -16.79 -16.07
N ARG A 517 -0.29 -17.42 -15.10
CA ARG A 517 -0.37 -18.83 -14.80
C ARG A 517 -0.87 -19.07 -13.39
N VAL A 518 -1.91 -19.90 -13.26
CA VAL A 518 -2.54 -20.30 -11.99
C VAL A 518 -2.41 -21.80 -11.84
N GLU A 519 -1.63 -22.30 -10.86
CA GLU A 519 -1.29 -23.71 -10.73
C GLU A 519 -1.24 -24.20 -9.29
N GLY A 520 -1.77 -25.40 -9.02
CA GLY A 520 -1.66 -26.08 -7.73
C GLY A 520 -2.30 -25.31 -6.56
N ASN A 521 -3.28 -24.44 -6.80
CA ASN A 521 -3.97 -23.70 -5.75
C ASN A 521 -5.20 -24.45 -5.26
N THR A 522 -5.64 -24.15 -4.04
CA THR A 522 -6.92 -24.60 -3.48
C THR A 522 -7.87 -23.42 -3.35
N PHE A 523 -9.06 -23.54 -3.96
CA PHE A 523 -10.16 -22.58 -3.86
C PHE A 523 -11.29 -23.20 -3.05
N ARG A 524 -11.38 -22.85 -1.77
CA ARG A 524 -12.49 -23.23 -0.87
C ARG A 524 -13.46 -22.08 -0.77
N VAL A 525 -14.55 -22.11 -1.54
CA VAL A 525 -15.33 -20.90 -1.83
C VAL A 525 -16.84 -21.16 -1.77
N PHE A 526 -17.59 -20.19 -1.27
CA PHE A 526 -19.05 -20.17 -1.35
C PHE A 526 -19.53 -19.57 -2.69
N ASP A 527 -18.72 -18.67 -3.29
CA ASP A 527 -19.01 -17.98 -4.56
C ASP A 527 -18.33 -18.72 -5.71
N PRO A 528 -19.05 -19.19 -6.74
CA PRO A 528 -18.46 -19.92 -7.84
C PRO A 528 -17.51 -19.11 -8.73
N ARG A 529 -17.51 -17.78 -8.66
CA ARG A 529 -16.66 -16.92 -9.50
C ARG A 529 -15.19 -17.02 -9.08
N ILE A 530 -14.45 -17.93 -9.69
CA ILE A 530 -13.03 -18.17 -9.42
C ILE A 530 -12.17 -17.18 -10.19
N VAL A 531 -12.39 -17.06 -11.51
CA VAL A 531 -11.59 -16.23 -12.42
C VAL A 531 -12.49 -15.36 -13.29
N ASN A 532 -12.18 -14.07 -13.38
CA ASN A 532 -12.82 -13.14 -14.32
C ASN A 532 -11.73 -12.36 -15.09
N LEU A 533 -11.68 -12.55 -16.40
CA LEU A 533 -10.65 -12.00 -17.28
C LEU A 533 -11.24 -11.01 -18.29
N TYR A 534 -10.61 -9.85 -18.42
CA TYR A 534 -10.83 -8.85 -19.45
C TYR A 534 -9.49 -8.40 -20.05
N CYS A 535 -9.41 -8.31 -21.37
CA CYS A 535 -8.26 -7.73 -22.08
C CYS A 535 -6.94 -8.46 -21.76
N VAL A 536 -6.97 -9.79 -21.70
CA VAL A 536 -5.83 -10.65 -21.37
C VAL A 536 -5.36 -11.43 -22.59
N ASP A 537 -4.06 -11.47 -22.80
CA ASP A 537 -3.40 -12.36 -23.78
C ASP A 537 -2.49 -13.36 -23.05
N GLY A 538 -2.86 -14.63 -23.09
CA GLY A 538 -2.13 -15.70 -22.39
C GLY A 538 -2.55 -15.85 -20.92
N PHE A 539 -3.43 -16.80 -20.66
CA PHE A 539 -3.81 -17.23 -19.31
C PHE A 539 -3.89 -18.75 -19.26
N VAL A 540 -3.28 -19.35 -18.25
CA VAL A 540 -3.31 -20.79 -18.04
C VAL A 540 -3.80 -21.10 -16.64
N PHE A 541 -4.89 -21.88 -16.55
CA PHE A 541 -5.37 -22.48 -15.30
C PHE A 541 -5.16 -23.98 -15.42
N THR A 542 -4.23 -24.52 -14.63
CA THR A 542 -3.81 -25.92 -14.71
C THR A 542 -4.77 -26.87 -13.99
N GLN A 543 -4.77 -28.14 -14.38
CA GLN A 543 -5.68 -29.17 -13.83
C GLN A 543 -5.41 -29.53 -12.35
N ASP A 544 -4.25 -29.17 -11.80
CA ASP A 544 -3.87 -29.42 -10.41
C ASP A 544 -4.41 -28.37 -9.43
N ASN A 545 -5.17 -27.37 -9.91
CA ASN A 545 -5.95 -26.50 -9.02
C ASN A 545 -7.19 -27.24 -8.53
N VAL A 546 -7.47 -27.13 -7.23
CA VAL A 546 -8.62 -27.76 -6.57
C VAL A 546 -9.69 -26.71 -6.28
N ILE A 547 -10.96 -27.00 -6.61
CA ILE A 547 -12.11 -26.15 -6.30
C ILE A 547 -13.07 -26.93 -5.39
N GLU A 548 -13.26 -26.40 -4.17
CA GLU A 548 -14.17 -26.93 -3.15
C GLU A 548 -15.21 -25.87 -2.82
N TYR A 549 -16.50 -26.26 -2.79
CA TYR A 549 -17.57 -25.35 -2.41
C TYR A 549 -17.89 -25.46 -0.94
N THR A 550 -18.14 -24.30 -0.29
CA THR A 550 -18.53 -24.19 1.12
C THR A 550 -19.94 -23.62 1.24
N ASP A 551 -20.54 -23.78 2.41
CA ASP A 551 -21.82 -23.17 2.82
C ASP A 551 -21.65 -22.11 3.92
N ASP A 552 -20.42 -21.58 4.09
CA ASP A 552 -20.08 -20.61 5.13
C ASP A 552 -20.80 -19.26 4.98
N TYR A 553 -21.27 -18.93 3.77
CA TYR A 553 -22.02 -17.73 3.46
C TYR A 553 -23.24 -18.07 2.59
N PRO A 554 -24.29 -17.23 2.63
CA PRO A 554 -25.44 -17.40 1.75
C PRO A 554 -25.06 -17.39 0.28
N VAL A 555 -25.67 -18.26 -0.51
CA VAL A 555 -25.45 -18.33 -1.96
C VAL A 555 -25.84 -17.00 -2.62
N LEU A 556 -24.92 -16.45 -3.41
CA LEU A 556 -25.19 -15.24 -4.19
C LEU A 556 -26.08 -15.57 -5.39
N SER A 557 -27.06 -14.68 -5.65
CA SER A 557 -27.81 -14.71 -6.91
C SER A 557 -26.96 -14.15 -8.05
N GLY A 558 -27.03 -14.76 -9.24
CA GLY A 558 -26.37 -14.24 -10.44
C GLY A 558 -25.43 -15.24 -11.12
N GLU A 559 -24.24 -14.81 -11.49
CA GLU A 559 -23.28 -15.61 -12.25
C GLU A 559 -22.83 -16.87 -11.48
N LYS A 560 -22.95 -18.02 -12.15
CA LYS A 560 -22.60 -19.33 -11.57
C LYS A 560 -21.39 -19.99 -12.23
N ARG A 561 -20.77 -19.33 -13.22
CA ARG A 561 -19.60 -19.86 -13.91
C ARG A 561 -18.34 -19.62 -13.09
N ASN A 562 -17.50 -20.62 -13.02
CA ASN A 562 -16.17 -20.48 -12.38
C ASN A 562 -15.25 -19.55 -13.17
N PHE A 563 -15.40 -19.53 -14.49
CA PHE A 563 -14.55 -18.77 -15.40
C PHE A 563 -15.38 -17.86 -16.28
N ILE A 564 -15.05 -16.58 -16.27
CA ILE A 564 -15.63 -15.53 -17.10
C ILE A 564 -14.50 -14.92 -17.92
N THR A 565 -14.62 -14.97 -19.25
CA THR A 565 -13.59 -14.41 -20.15
C THR A 565 -14.25 -13.50 -21.17
N ARG A 566 -13.68 -12.32 -21.39
CA ARG A 566 -14.14 -11.35 -22.41
C ARG A 566 -12.95 -10.65 -23.02
N ASN A 567 -12.95 -10.52 -24.35
CA ASN A 567 -11.90 -9.82 -25.09
C ASN A 567 -10.49 -10.33 -24.71
N CYS A 568 -10.33 -11.65 -24.72
CA CYS A 568 -9.10 -12.33 -24.32
C CYS A 568 -8.62 -13.25 -25.43
N ASP A 569 -7.28 -13.44 -25.54
CA ASP A 569 -6.65 -14.36 -26.44
C ASP A 569 -5.79 -15.38 -25.67
N ASN A 570 -5.56 -16.55 -26.27
CA ASN A 570 -4.69 -17.61 -25.74
C ASN A 570 -5.04 -18.05 -24.31
N ILE A 571 -6.33 -18.31 -24.06
CA ILE A 571 -6.84 -18.75 -22.76
C ILE A 571 -6.90 -20.29 -22.71
N VAL A 572 -6.20 -20.89 -21.75
CA VAL A 572 -6.18 -22.33 -21.50
C VAL A 572 -6.73 -22.61 -20.10
N ILE A 573 -7.82 -23.35 -20.03
CA ILE A 573 -8.40 -23.86 -18.79
C ILE A 573 -8.37 -25.38 -18.91
N GLU A 574 -7.40 -26.01 -18.25
CA GLU A 574 -7.26 -27.45 -18.24
C GLU A 574 -8.38 -28.06 -17.38
N LYS A 575 -9.01 -29.11 -17.85
CA LYS A 575 -10.04 -29.84 -17.12
C LYS A 575 -9.42 -31.12 -16.56
N GLU A 576 -9.87 -31.55 -15.37
CA GLU A 576 -9.64 -32.91 -14.94
C GLU A 576 -10.08 -33.87 -16.06
N GLN A 577 -9.22 -34.83 -16.43
CA GLN A 577 -9.63 -35.98 -17.20
C GLN A 577 -10.54 -36.80 -16.27
N THR A 578 -11.84 -36.57 -16.33
CA THR A 578 -12.78 -37.51 -15.74
C THR A 578 -12.63 -38.81 -16.53
N ASP A 579 -11.93 -39.77 -15.93
CA ASP A 579 -11.98 -41.14 -16.41
C ASP A 579 -13.44 -41.56 -16.55
N LYS A 580 -13.82 -41.91 -17.79
CA LYS A 580 -15.16 -42.43 -18.11
C LYS A 580 -15.33 -43.84 -17.56
#